data_f577fdbab7bca61db6217a40207e65af
#
_entry.id   f577fdbab7bca61db6217a40207e65af
#
_cell.length_a   1.000
_cell.length_b   1.000
_cell.length_c   1.000
_cell.angle_alpha   90.00
_cell.angle_beta   90.00
_cell.angle_gamma   90.00
#
_symmetry.space_group_name_H-M   'P 1'
#
loop_
_entity.id
_entity.type
_entity.pdbx_description
1 polymer ?
#
loop_
_entity_poly.entity_id
_entity_poly.type
_entity_poly.pdbx_seq_one_letter_code
_entity_poly.pdbx_strand_id
1 'polypeptide(L)'
;MSITPRIAVDSADRAAVDGRHIRALTFQAVRMEYLRHVFSELSLTAAGCRALVIGSGRGLPARGLAQLGFEVVAADPSPAATALARDADDGLGITYLTSPAEELDLPDGTFDLVYCADTLEITERPQAVLTQAARVLRPAGVFVYDTVNRTLVSRLIYLGAFQAFPGTRIMPRGRYAAHRLRRPAELAEALDRAGLSAKDVSAFKPRDVRSLVRATRGRRRGTLTDEQLPELVHMVLEQEGSPAVTYLGYAVRRA
;
A
#
# COMPACT_ATOMS: atom_id res chain seq x y z
N MET A 1 -11.59 2.40 34.18
CA MET A 1 -11.29 3.47 33.20
C MET A 1 -10.69 2.80 31.97
N SER A 2 -11.33 2.84 30.82
CA SER A 2 -10.75 2.29 29.57
C SER A 2 -9.61 3.22 29.13
N ILE A 3 -8.38 2.70 29.15
CA ILE A 3 -7.21 3.47 28.67
C ILE A 3 -7.32 3.54 27.15
N THR A 4 -7.43 4.74 26.60
CA THR A 4 -7.43 4.93 25.15
C THR A 4 -6.09 4.45 24.57
N PRO A 5 -6.08 3.48 23.62
CA PRO A 5 -4.86 2.95 23.07
C PRO A 5 -3.97 4.05 22.45
N ARG A 6 -2.66 3.96 22.68
CA ARG A 6 -1.69 4.85 22.03
C ARG A 6 -1.62 4.56 20.53
N ILE A 7 -1.26 5.55 19.73
CA ILE A 7 -1.01 5.37 18.29
C ILE A 7 0.48 5.19 18.09
N ALA A 8 0.86 4.06 17.52
CA ALA A 8 2.26 3.76 17.19
C ALA A 8 2.30 2.86 15.94
N VAL A 9 2.83 3.39 14.85
CA VAL A 9 3.05 2.61 13.63
C VAL A 9 4.26 1.68 13.79
N ASP A 10 4.21 0.54 13.13
CA ASP A 10 5.26 -0.48 13.13
C ASP A 10 5.63 -0.97 14.54
N SER A 11 4.66 -1.01 15.46
CA SER A 11 4.85 -1.40 16.86
C SER A 11 4.54 -2.89 17.07
N ALA A 12 5.39 -3.58 17.81
CA ALA A 12 5.13 -4.95 18.29
C ALA A 12 4.06 -4.99 19.40
N ASP A 13 3.75 -3.83 20.02
CA ASP A 13 2.72 -3.72 21.06
C ASP A 13 1.32 -3.83 20.44
N ARG A 14 0.67 -4.99 20.62
CA ARG A 14 -0.69 -5.27 20.13
C ARG A 14 -1.77 -4.36 20.72
N ALA A 15 -1.51 -3.72 21.87
CA ALA A 15 -2.42 -2.75 22.45
C ALA A 15 -2.39 -1.41 21.72
N ALA A 16 -1.27 -1.07 21.04
CA ALA A 16 -1.16 0.13 20.24
C ALA A 16 -2.03 0.06 18.98
N VAL A 17 -2.52 1.21 18.55
CA VAL A 17 -3.21 1.36 17.25
C VAL A 17 -2.16 1.60 16.19
N ASP A 18 -1.98 0.64 15.30
CA ASP A 18 -1.12 0.78 14.12
C ASP A 18 -1.96 0.99 12.86
N GLY A 19 -2.21 2.25 12.52
CA GLY A 19 -3.02 2.60 11.36
C GLY A 19 -2.43 2.14 10.03
N ARG A 20 -1.09 2.00 9.93
CA ARG A 20 -0.43 1.45 8.75
C ARG A 20 -0.75 -0.03 8.60
N HIS A 21 -0.67 -0.78 9.68
CA HIS A 21 -1.01 -2.20 9.69
C HIS A 21 -2.51 -2.44 9.45
N ILE A 22 -3.38 -1.64 10.09
CA ILE A 22 -4.83 -1.66 9.83
C ILE A 22 -5.13 -1.47 8.35
N ARG A 23 -4.49 -0.49 7.71
CA ARG A 23 -4.67 -0.23 6.28
C ARG A 23 -4.18 -1.40 5.43
N ALA A 24 -3.02 -1.95 5.74
CA ALA A 24 -2.49 -3.13 5.05
C ALA A 24 -3.45 -4.33 5.15
N LEU A 25 -3.97 -4.61 6.35
CA LEU A 25 -4.94 -5.68 6.59
C LEU A 25 -6.25 -5.46 5.82
N THR A 26 -6.85 -4.27 5.92
CA THR A 26 -8.14 -3.98 5.28
C THR A 26 -8.06 -3.90 3.76
N PHE A 27 -6.89 -3.54 3.20
CA PHE A 27 -6.71 -3.42 1.76
C PHE A 27 -6.18 -4.70 1.09
N GLN A 28 -5.71 -5.68 1.85
CA GLN A 28 -5.08 -6.88 1.31
C GLN A 28 -5.96 -7.61 0.28
N ALA A 29 -7.23 -7.84 0.59
CA ALA A 29 -8.13 -8.57 -0.29
C ALA A 29 -8.30 -7.85 -1.65
N VAL A 30 -8.62 -6.56 -1.63
CA VAL A 30 -8.83 -5.76 -2.85
C VAL A 30 -7.54 -5.58 -3.65
N ARG A 31 -6.38 -5.51 -2.98
CA ARG A 31 -5.06 -5.48 -3.64
C ARG A 31 -4.80 -6.77 -4.41
N MET A 32 -5.05 -7.92 -3.79
CA MET A 32 -4.87 -9.23 -4.43
C MET A 32 -5.89 -9.48 -5.55
N GLU A 33 -7.11 -8.98 -5.41
CA GLU A 33 -8.12 -8.99 -6.46
C GLU A 33 -7.66 -8.19 -7.69
N TYR A 34 -7.18 -6.97 -7.47
CA TYR A 34 -6.65 -6.11 -8.54
C TYR A 34 -5.43 -6.72 -9.22
N LEU A 35 -4.49 -7.28 -8.45
CA LEU A 35 -3.31 -7.96 -9.02
C LEU A 35 -3.71 -9.14 -9.92
N ARG A 36 -4.67 -9.97 -9.50
CA ARG A 36 -5.15 -11.09 -10.35
C ARG A 36 -5.80 -10.57 -11.64
N HIS A 37 -6.55 -9.46 -11.57
CA HIS A 37 -7.11 -8.81 -12.75
C HIS A 37 -6.00 -8.36 -13.71
N VAL A 38 -4.98 -7.64 -13.23
CA VAL A 38 -3.82 -7.20 -14.03
C VAL A 38 -3.09 -8.40 -14.66
N PHE A 39 -2.88 -9.48 -13.89
CA PHE A 39 -2.21 -10.68 -14.41
C PHE A 39 -3.03 -11.37 -15.49
N SER A 40 -4.34 -11.44 -15.33
CA SER A 40 -5.25 -11.98 -16.36
C SER A 40 -5.22 -11.14 -17.63
N GLU A 41 -5.30 -9.82 -17.51
CA GLU A 41 -5.28 -8.88 -18.63
C GLU A 41 -3.97 -8.95 -19.44
N LEU A 42 -2.84 -9.07 -18.73
CA LEU A 42 -1.52 -9.12 -19.34
C LEU A 42 -1.03 -10.55 -19.66
N SER A 43 -1.85 -11.56 -19.38
CA SER A 43 -1.48 -12.98 -19.49
C SER A 43 -0.19 -13.31 -18.73
N LEU A 44 0.02 -12.69 -17.56
CA LEU A 44 1.20 -12.91 -16.71
C LEU A 44 1.01 -14.14 -15.83
N THR A 45 2.06 -14.95 -15.76
CA THR A 45 2.18 -16.06 -14.79
C THR A 45 3.20 -15.70 -13.73
N ALA A 46 2.91 -16.02 -12.47
CA ALA A 46 3.81 -15.72 -11.37
C ALA A 46 5.00 -16.70 -11.26
N ALA A 47 4.82 -17.94 -11.74
CA ALA A 47 5.83 -18.99 -11.64
C ALA A 47 7.14 -18.62 -12.36
N GLY A 48 8.25 -18.61 -11.62
CA GLY A 48 9.57 -18.23 -12.11
C GLY A 48 9.79 -16.72 -12.29
N CYS A 49 8.83 -15.90 -11.89
CA CYS A 49 8.91 -14.44 -11.94
C CYS A 49 9.34 -13.86 -10.59
N ARG A 50 10.04 -12.73 -10.65
CA ARG A 50 10.53 -12.00 -9.47
C ARG A 50 9.70 -10.74 -9.22
N ALA A 51 9.27 -10.54 -7.98
CA ALA A 51 8.53 -9.36 -7.57
C ALA A 51 9.26 -8.56 -6.49
N LEU A 52 9.24 -7.23 -6.60
CA LEU A 52 9.65 -6.32 -5.56
C LEU A 52 8.41 -5.65 -4.95
N VAL A 53 8.34 -5.62 -3.62
CA VAL A 53 7.36 -4.82 -2.89
C VAL A 53 8.05 -3.63 -2.24
N ILE A 54 7.69 -2.42 -2.65
CA ILE A 54 8.15 -1.16 -2.07
C ILE A 54 7.12 -0.70 -1.04
N GLY A 55 7.57 -0.33 0.16
CA GLY A 55 6.70 0.05 1.27
C GLY A 55 5.98 -1.16 1.89
N SER A 56 6.69 -2.29 1.99
CA SER A 56 6.13 -3.58 2.37
C SER A 56 5.51 -3.64 3.78
N GLY A 57 5.86 -2.69 4.67
CA GLY A 57 5.38 -2.68 6.05
C GLY A 57 5.69 -3.99 6.76
N ARG A 58 4.67 -4.58 7.39
CA ARG A 58 4.75 -5.90 8.03
C ARG A 58 4.59 -7.07 7.03
N GLY A 59 4.91 -6.87 5.75
CA GLY A 59 5.03 -7.91 4.73
C GLY A 59 3.72 -8.47 4.16
N LEU A 60 2.55 -7.91 4.47
CA LEU A 60 1.26 -8.43 3.97
C LEU A 60 1.19 -8.49 2.43
N PRO A 61 1.49 -7.40 1.67
CA PRO A 61 1.50 -7.48 0.21
C PRO A 61 2.55 -8.45 -0.33
N ALA A 62 3.72 -8.53 0.32
CA ALA A 62 4.80 -9.44 -0.08
C ALA A 62 4.39 -10.91 0.07
N ARG A 63 3.80 -11.28 1.21
CA ARG A 63 3.26 -12.63 1.41
C ARG A 63 2.16 -12.97 0.40
N GLY A 64 1.29 -12.00 0.08
CA GLY A 64 0.28 -12.20 -0.95
C GLY A 64 0.88 -12.52 -2.33
N LEU A 65 1.95 -11.85 -2.74
CA LEU A 65 2.65 -12.14 -3.99
C LEU A 65 3.40 -13.49 -3.95
N ALA A 66 4.05 -13.81 -2.82
CA ALA A 66 4.71 -15.11 -2.64
C ALA A 66 3.70 -16.27 -2.74
N GLN A 67 2.52 -16.12 -2.13
CA GLN A 67 1.42 -17.10 -2.25
C GLN A 67 0.87 -17.24 -3.68
N LEU A 68 1.02 -16.22 -4.53
CA LEU A 68 0.71 -16.30 -5.96
C LEU A 68 1.82 -16.98 -6.78
N GLY A 69 3.00 -17.26 -6.18
CA GLY A 69 4.10 -17.99 -6.78
C GLY A 69 5.28 -17.15 -7.24
N PHE A 70 5.36 -15.86 -6.88
CA PHE A 70 6.53 -15.03 -7.15
C PHE A 70 7.69 -15.31 -6.18
N GLU A 71 8.93 -15.17 -6.66
CA GLU A 71 10.09 -14.94 -5.82
C GLU A 71 10.09 -13.47 -5.37
N VAL A 72 9.95 -13.22 -4.06
CA VAL A 72 9.65 -11.87 -3.56
C VAL A 72 10.82 -11.26 -2.79
N VAL A 73 11.15 -10.02 -3.16
CA VAL A 73 11.95 -9.10 -2.35
C VAL A 73 11.02 -8.02 -1.82
N ALA A 74 11.15 -7.66 -0.55
CA ALA A 74 10.29 -6.70 0.12
C ALA A 74 11.11 -5.62 0.82
N ALA A 75 10.98 -4.37 0.40
CA ALA A 75 11.72 -3.23 0.93
C ALA A 75 10.82 -2.29 1.73
N ASP A 76 11.32 -1.87 2.90
CA ASP A 76 10.66 -0.89 3.76
C ASP A 76 11.69 -0.06 4.52
N PRO A 77 11.51 1.28 4.69
CA PRO A 77 12.45 2.10 5.44
C PRO A 77 12.44 1.88 6.95
N SER A 78 11.42 1.21 7.50
CA SER A 78 11.26 0.97 8.94
C SER A 78 11.92 -0.35 9.35
N PRO A 79 13.03 -0.32 10.15
CA PRO A 79 13.62 -1.56 10.69
C PRO A 79 12.63 -2.37 11.55
N ALA A 80 11.76 -1.69 12.29
CA ALA A 80 10.75 -2.35 13.12
C ALA A 80 9.70 -3.09 12.26
N ALA A 81 9.21 -2.46 11.18
CA ALA A 81 8.30 -3.11 10.24
C ALA A 81 8.95 -4.32 9.57
N THR A 82 10.21 -4.17 9.14
CA THR A 82 10.98 -5.24 8.49
C THR A 82 11.23 -6.43 9.44
N ALA A 83 11.52 -6.17 10.72
CA ALA A 83 11.64 -7.23 11.72
C ALA A 83 10.32 -7.98 11.91
N LEU A 84 9.20 -7.26 12.12
CA LEU A 84 7.87 -7.85 12.24
C LEU A 84 7.45 -8.63 10.99
N ALA A 85 7.89 -8.19 9.81
CA ALA A 85 7.63 -8.89 8.56
C ALA A 85 8.36 -10.23 8.48
N ARG A 86 9.65 -10.28 8.89
CA ARG A 86 10.45 -11.52 8.97
C ARG A 86 9.86 -12.51 9.97
N ASP A 87 9.45 -12.02 11.15
CA ASP A 87 8.85 -12.87 12.19
C ASP A 87 7.53 -13.50 11.73
N ALA A 88 6.82 -12.88 10.79
CA ALA A 88 5.55 -13.34 10.26
C ALA A 88 5.65 -14.03 8.89
N ASP A 89 6.84 -14.40 8.44
CA ASP A 89 7.06 -14.91 7.06
C ASP A 89 6.53 -16.33 6.82
N ASP A 90 6.35 -17.13 7.85
CA ASP A 90 5.82 -18.50 7.78
C ASP A 90 6.50 -19.40 6.71
N GLY A 91 7.80 -19.16 6.44
CA GLY A 91 8.58 -19.98 5.50
C GLY A 91 8.30 -19.73 4.02
N LEU A 92 7.75 -18.59 3.65
CA LEU A 92 7.50 -18.22 2.24
C LEU A 92 8.79 -17.82 1.48
N GLY A 93 9.93 -17.71 2.17
CA GLY A 93 11.22 -17.44 1.55
C GLY A 93 11.40 -16.02 1.04
N ILE A 94 10.67 -15.05 1.60
CA ILE A 94 10.73 -13.64 1.19
C ILE A 94 12.02 -12.99 1.70
N THR A 95 12.72 -12.28 0.83
CA THR A 95 13.86 -11.45 1.21
C THR A 95 13.40 -10.08 1.67
N TYR A 96 13.54 -9.78 2.98
CA TYR A 96 13.17 -8.48 3.54
C TYR A 96 14.37 -7.56 3.68
N LEU A 97 14.28 -6.36 3.12
CA LEU A 97 15.31 -5.31 3.12
C LEU A 97 14.84 -4.08 3.90
N THR A 98 15.70 -3.55 4.74
CA THR A 98 15.48 -2.22 5.33
C THR A 98 16.11 -1.18 4.41
N SER A 99 15.30 -0.55 3.57
CA SER A 99 15.76 0.37 2.53
C SER A 99 14.71 1.43 2.21
N PRO A 100 15.10 2.70 2.02
CA PRO A 100 14.19 3.73 1.54
C PRO A 100 13.78 3.46 0.09
N ALA A 101 12.53 3.79 -0.23
CA ALA A 101 11.97 3.59 -1.57
C ALA A 101 12.65 4.44 -2.66
N GLU A 102 13.26 5.55 -2.26
CA GLU A 102 13.93 6.51 -3.12
C GLU A 102 15.36 6.11 -3.51
N GLU A 103 15.94 5.11 -2.82
CA GLU A 103 17.35 4.69 -2.97
C GLU A 103 17.45 3.18 -2.74
N LEU A 104 17.03 2.40 -3.74
CA LEU A 104 17.06 0.95 -3.66
C LEU A 104 18.44 0.42 -4.09
N ASP A 105 19.13 -0.28 -3.17
CA ASP A 105 20.36 -1.03 -3.49
C ASP A 105 20.00 -2.41 -4.09
N LEU A 106 19.46 -2.36 -5.31
CA LEU A 106 19.02 -3.51 -6.08
C LEU A 106 19.47 -3.35 -7.54
N PRO A 107 19.84 -4.44 -8.23
CA PRO A 107 20.31 -4.37 -9.60
C PRO A 107 19.20 -3.95 -10.59
N ASP A 108 19.62 -3.31 -11.67
CA ASP A 108 18.74 -2.87 -12.75
C ASP A 108 18.11 -4.06 -13.48
N GLY A 109 16.88 -3.88 -13.96
CA GLY A 109 16.22 -4.83 -14.86
C GLY A 109 16.01 -6.23 -14.28
N THR A 110 15.86 -6.34 -12.96
CA THR A 110 15.82 -7.64 -12.25
C THR A 110 14.40 -8.17 -12.05
N PHE A 111 13.42 -7.29 -11.92
CA PHE A 111 12.07 -7.66 -11.50
C PHE A 111 11.07 -7.64 -12.65
N ASP A 112 10.18 -8.62 -12.65
CA ASP A 112 9.03 -8.73 -13.57
C ASP A 112 7.89 -7.83 -13.11
N LEU A 113 7.75 -7.72 -11.77
CA LEU A 113 6.72 -6.94 -11.10
C LEU A 113 7.34 -6.07 -10.00
N VAL A 114 6.95 -4.81 -9.92
CA VAL A 114 7.17 -3.96 -8.76
C VAL A 114 5.81 -3.51 -8.23
N TYR A 115 5.52 -3.81 -6.95
CA TYR A 115 4.33 -3.33 -6.27
C TYR A 115 4.69 -2.27 -5.24
N CYS A 116 4.19 -1.05 -5.42
CA CYS A 116 4.41 0.08 -4.53
C CYS A 116 3.17 0.30 -3.66
N ALA A 117 3.24 -0.13 -2.40
CA ALA A 117 2.14 -0.07 -1.44
C ALA A 117 2.30 1.11 -0.47
N ASP A 118 1.20 1.86 -0.24
CA ASP A 118 1.11 2.87 0.83
C ASP A 118 2.31 3.84 0.92
N THR A 119 2.96 4.15 -0.20
CA THR A 119 4.22 4.90 -0.24
C THR A 119 4.08 6.26 -0.94
N LEU A 120 3.40 6.31 -2.08
CA LEU A 120 3.35 7.51 -2.94
C LEU A 120 2.66 8.71 -2.28
N GLU A 121 1.75 8.49 -1.33
CA GLU A 121 1.04 9.54 -0.59
C GLU A 121 1.76 10.03 0.66
N ILE A 122 2.89 9.39 1.03
CA ILE A 122 3.66 9.76 2.22
C ILE A 122 5.08 10.24 1.92
N THR A 123 5.65 9.90 0.76
CA THR A 123 6.98 10.34 0.36
C THR A 123 6.98 11.81 -0.11
N GLU A 124 8.06 12.53 0.20
CA GLU A 124 8.33 13.86 -0.35
C GLU A 124 8.95 13.78 -1.76
N ARG A 125 9.55 12.65 -2.13
CA ARG A 125 10.28 12.45 -3.39
C ARG A 125 9.66 11.36 -4.27
N PRO A 126 8.37 11.49 -4.67
CA PRO A 126 7.69 10.42 -5.42
C PRO A 126 8.33 10.13 -6.78
N GLN A 127 8.90 11.14 -7.44
CA GLN A 127 9.61 10.94 -8.70
C GLN A 127 10.85 10.04 -8.53
N ALA A 128 11.58 10.16 -7.40
CA ALA A 128 12.68 9.27 -7.09
C ALA A 128 12.21 7.82 -6.90
N VAL A 129 11.10 7.61 -6.18
CA VAL A 129 10.50 6.27 -6.01
C VAL A 129 10.13 5.67 -7.36
N LEU A 130 9.46 6.42 -8.24
CA LEU A 130 9.06 5.95 -9.57
C LEU A 130 10.26 5.65 -10.46
N THR A 131 11.32 6.47 -10.38
CA THR A 131 12.58 6.24 -11.11
C THR A 131 13.27 4.96 -10.63
N GLN A 132 13.33 4.71 -9.32
CA GLN A 132 13.87 3.47 -8.78
C GLN A 132 13.03 2.25 -9.19
N ALA A 133 11.70 2.35 -9.12
CA ALA A 133 10.82 1.28 -9.57
C ALA A 133 11.03 0.95 -11.06
N ALA A 134 11.11 1.96 -11.91
CA ALA A 134 11.40 1.77 -13.34
C ALA A 134 12.78 1.17 -13.59
N ARG A 135 13.81 1.60 -12.86
CA ARG A 135 15.18 1.11 -12.99
C ARG A 135 15.29 -0.39 -12.70
N VAL A 136 14.69 -0.85 -11.62
CA VAL A 136 14.78 -2.26 -11.19
C VAL A 136 13.86 -3.19 -11.97
N LEU A 137 12.78 -2.70 -12.61
CA LEU A 137 11.94 -3.47 -13.51
C LEU A 137 12.72 -3.86 -14.79
N ARG A 138 12.51 -5.05 -15.30
CA ARG A 138 12.95 -5.41 -16.67
C ARG A 138 12.16 -4.64 -17.74
N PRO A 139 12.64 -4.54 -18.98
CA PRO A 139 11.83 -4.05 -20.11
C PRO A 139 10.50 -4.80 -20.18
N ALA A 140 9.40 -4.09 -20.40
CA ALA A 140 8.02 -4.61 -20.34
C ALA A 140 7.57 -5.14 -18.96
N GLY A 141 8.37 -4.98 -17.91
CA GLY A 141 7.97 -5.29 -16.53
C GLY A 141 6.84 -4.38 -16.04
N VAL A 142 6.08 -4.86 -15.07
CA VAL A 142 4.84 -4.25 -14.61
C VAL A 142 5.05 -3.54 -13.27
N PHE A 143 4.65 -2.28 -13.21
CA PHE A 143 4.56 -1.49 -11.99
C PHE A 143 3.11 -1.40 -11.53
N VAL A 144 2.80 -1.90 -10.34
CA VAL A 144 1.48 -1.78 -9.71
C VAL A 144 1.59 -0.90 -8.48
N TYR A 145 0.58 -0.09 -8.22
CA TYR A 145 0.58 0.83 -7.07
C TYR A 145 -0.82 1.02 -6.50
N ASP A 146 -0.88 1.40 -5.25
CA ASP A 146 -2.05 2.03 -4.65
C ASP A 146 -1.68 3.34 -3.98
N THR A 147 -2.61 4.29 -3.97
CA THR A 147 -2.39 5.60 -3.35
C THR A 147 -3.69 6.34 -3.07
N VAL A 148 -3.57 7.55 -2.52
CA VAL A 148 -4.69 8.42 -2.13
C VAL A 148 -4.84 9.57 -3.11
N ASN A 149 -6.05 9.73 -3.65
CA ASN A 149 -6.39 10.82 -4.56
C ASN A 149 -6.42 12.17 -3.84
N ARG A 150 -6.08 13.26 -4.54
CA ARG A 150 -6.14 14.63 -4.02
C ARG A 150 -7.52 15.25 -4.20
N THR A 151 -8.50 14.78 -3.43
CA THR A 151 -9.86 15.33 -3.36
C THR A 151 -10.13 15.99 -2.01
N LEU A 152 -11.21 16.77 -1.89
CA LEU A 152 -11.67 17.28 -0.59
C LEU A 152 -12.07 16.14 0.35
N VAL A 153 -12.71 15.11 -0.18
CA VAL A 153 -13.12 13.92 0.61
C VAL A 153 -11.89 13.20 1.17
N SER A 154 -10.85 12.99 0.36
CA SER A 154 -9.59 12.40 0.83
C SER A 154 -8.94 13.21 1.94
N ARG A 155 -8.93 14.54 1.81
CA ARG A 155 -8.39 15.43 2.85
C ARG A 155 -9.17 15.30 4.15
N LEU A 156 -10.50 15.30 4.10
CA LEU A 156 -11.34 15.13 5.29
C LEU A 156 -11.10 13.78 5.96
N ILE A 157 -10.93 12.70 5.20
CA ILE A 157 -10.70 11.37 5.73
C ILE A 157 -9.26 11.24 6.26
N TYR A 158 -8.24 11.46 5.44
CA TYR A 158 -6.85 11.16 5.77
C TYR A 158 -6.21 12.21 6.69
N LEU A 159 -6.42 13.51 6.42
CA LEU A 159 -5.88 14.57 7.25
C LEU A 159 -6.77 14.88 8.45
N GLY A 160 -8.10 14.78 8.27
CA GLY A 160 -9.08 15.02 9.33
C GLY A 160 -9.30 13.80 10.21
N ALA A 161 -10.08 12.83 9.73
CA ALA A 161 -10.55 11.72 10.55
C ALA A 161 -9.40 10.81 11.03
N PHE A 162 -8.46 10.44 10.16
CA PHE A 162 -7.45 9.44 10.49
C PHE A 162 -6.23 10.00 11.24
N GLN A 163 -5.92 11.28 11.14
CA GLN A 163 -4.75 11.81 11.86
C GLN A 163 -5.01 13.02 12.77
N ALA A 164 -6.11 13.75 12.63
CA ALA A 164 -6.39 14.93 13.45
C ALA A 164 -7.47 14.68 14.52
N PHE A 165 -8.61 14.07 14.16
CA PHE A 165 -9.76 13.94 15.03
C PHE A 165 -9.58 12.83 16.09
N PRO A 166 -9.57 13.14 17.41
CA PRO A 166 -9.21 12.19 18.47
C PRO A 166 -10.04 10.89 18.47
N GLY A 167 -11.33 10.97 18.16
CA GLY A 167 -12.28 9.84 18.20
C GLY A 167 -12.10 8.81 17.07
N THR A 168 -11.41 9.17 15.99
CA THR A 168 -11.18 8.29 14.83
C THR A 168 -9.72 8.23 14.40
N ARG A 169 -8.84 8.96 15.08
CA ARG A 169 -7.41 9.00 14.74
C ARG A 169 -6.76 7.64 14.94
N ILE A 170 -6.22 7.07 13.85
CA ILE A 170 -5.46 5.81 13.82
C ILE A 170 -4.03 6.01 13.32
N MET A 171 -3.71 7.20 12.81
CA MET A 171 -2.39 7.55 12.28
C MET A 171 -1.70 8.63 13.14
N PRO A 172 -0.38 8.65 13.17
CA PRO A 172 0.36 9.77 13.74
C PRO A 172 0.02 11.08 13.02
N ARG A 173 0.11 12.20 13.73
CA ARG A 173 -0.01 13.52 13.10
C ARG A 173 1.13 13.74 12.11
N GLY A 174 0.83 14.37 10.97
CA GLY A 174 1.81 14.70 9.94
C GLY A 174 2.19 13.55 9.00
N ARG A 175 1.63 12.32 9.17
CA ARG A 175 1.90 11.23 8.24
C ARG A 175 1.41 11.56 6.82
N TYR A 176 0.23 12.12 6.69
CA TYR A 176 -0.32 12.59 5.42
C TYR A 176 -0.28 14.11 5.34
N ALA A 177 0.02 14.63 4.15
CA ALA A 177 -0.01 16.05 3.85
C ALA A 177 -0.74 16.29 2.52
N ALA A 178 -1.51 17.38 2.42
CA ALA A 178 -2.35 17.64 1.26
C ALA A 178 -1.56 17.73 -0.07
N HIS A 179 -0.32 18.22 -0.01
CA HIS A 179 0.56 18.34 -1.19
C HIS A 179 1.14 17.00 -1.66
N ARG A 180 1.14 15.97 -0.81
CA ARG A 180 1.60 14.62 -1.17
C ARG A 180 0.50 13.77 -1.83
N LEU A 181 -0.78 14.13 -1.65
CA LEU A 181 -1.87 13.45 -2.33
C LEU A 181 -1.87 13.82 -3.82
N ARG A 182 -2.10 12.86 -4.72
CA ARG A 182 -1.98 13.07 -6.17
C ARG A 182 -3.21 12.63 -6.91
N ARG A 183 -3.62 13.44 -7.89
CA ARG A 183 -4.67 13.04 -8.83
C ARG A 183 -4.12 11.98 -9.78
N PRO A 184 -4.97 11.08 -10.31
CA PRO A 184 -4.54 10.08 -11.29
C PRO A 184 -3.76 10.67 -12.47
N ALA A 185 -4.21 11.80 -13.03
CA ALA A 185 -3.52 12.45 -14.14
C ALA A 185 -2.10 12.93 -13.79
N GLU A 186 -1.92 13.51 -12.60
CA GLU A 186 -0.60 13.96 -12.12
C GLU A 186 0.36 12.79 -11.90
N LEU A 187 -0.18 11.65 -11.41
CA LEU A 187 0.61 10.44 -11.25
C LEU A 187 0.95 9.81 -12.60
N ALA A 188 0.03 9.83 -13.58
CA ALA A 188 0.29 9.36 -14.94
C ALA A 188 1.43 10.15 -15.61
N GLU A 189 1.48 11.46 -15.45
CA GLU A 189 2.60 12.30 -15.91
C GLU A 189 3.92 11.96 -15.20
N ALA A 190 3.87 11.68 -13.89
CA ALA A 190 5.06 11.31 -13.13
C ALA A 190 5.59 9.92 -13.54
N LEU A 191 4.69 8.98 -13.80
CA LEU A 191 5.00 7.65 -14.35
C LEU A 191 5.65 7.79 -15.72
N ASP A 192 5.08 8.62 -16.60
CA ASP A 192 5.60 8.86 -17.95
C ASP A 192 7.04 9.39 -17.92
N ARG A 193 7.33 10.37 -17.04
CA ARG A 193 8.70 10.89 -16.82
C ARG A 193 9.68 9.84 -16.30
N ALA A 194 9.19 8.81 -15.61
CA ALA A 194 10.02 7.68 -15.15
C ALA A 194 10.18 6.57 -16.19
N GLY A 195 9.59 6.69 -17.39
CA GLY A 195 9.61 5.64 -18.41
C GLY A 195 8.58 4.53 -18.20
N LEU A 196 7.56 4.80 -17.40
CA LEU A 196 6.44 3.91 -17.10
C LEU A 196 5.18 4.38 -17.83
N SER A 197 4.62 3.54 -18.71
CA SER A 197 3.39 3.83 -19.44
C SER A 197 2.18 3.41 -18.63
N ALA A 198 1.44 4.38 -18.06
CA ALA A 198 0.21 4.12 -17.32
C ALA A 198 -0.84 3.43 -18.22
N LYS A 199 -1.52 2.42 -17.67
CA LYS A 199 -2.49 1.58 -18.41
C LYS A 199 -3.88 1.62 -17.80
N ASP A 200 -4.00 1.52 -16.48
CA ASP A 200 -5.28 1.47 -15.80
C ASP A 200 -5.25 2.26 -14.47
N VAL A 201 -6.42 2.72 -14.07
CA VAL A 201 -6.68 3.31 -12.74
C VAL A 201 -8.07 2.85 -12.28
N SER A 202 -8.10 2.05 -11.23
CA SER A 202 -9.33 1.54 -10.63
C SER A 202 -9.53 2.11 -9.22
N ALA A 203 -10.71 2.67 -8.97
CA ALA A 203 -11.08 3.11 -7.63
C ALA A 203 -11.37 1.93 -6.71
N PHE A 204 -11.17 2.11 -5.41
CA PHE A 204 -11.68 1.18 -4.41
C PHE A 204 -12.17 1.92 -3.16
N LYS A 205 -13.16 1.36 -2.51
CA LYS A 205 -13.80 1.97 -1.35
C LYS A 205 -14.33 0.92 -0.37
N PRO A 206 -14.63 1.30 0.88
CA PRO A 206 -15.37 0.41 1.76
C PRO A 206 -16.79 0.19 1.19
N ARG A 207 -17.25 -1.07 1.21
CA ARG A 207 -18.63 -1.43 0.82
C ARG A 207 -19.66 -0.65 1.65
N ASP A 208 -19.36 -0.44 2.94
CA ASP A 208 -20.18 0.35 3.84
C ASP A 208 -19.32 1.31 4.68
N VAL A 209 -19.54 2.61 4.50
CA VAL A 209 -18.84 3.67 5.24
C VAL A 209 -19.17 3.63 6.73
N ARG A 210 -20.38 3.21 7.12
CA ARG A 210 -20.79 3.12 8.54
C ARG A 210 -19.97 2.05 9.27
N SER A 211 -19.71 0.93 8.60
CA SER A 211 -18.83 -0.14 9.13
C SER A 211 -17.41 0.36 9.33
N LEU A 212 -16.83 1.12 8.38
CA LEU A 212 -15.53 1.74 8.54
C LEU A 212 -15.47 2.68 9.77
N VAL A 213 -16.48 3.56 9.92
CA VAL A 213 -16.54 4.48 11.08
C VAL A 213 -16.69 3.72 12.39
N ARG A 214 -17.53 2.67 12.43
CA ARG A 214 -17.74 1.82 13.61
C ARG A 214 -16.46 1.09 13.99
N ALA A 215 -15.79 0.46 13.03
CA ALA A 215 -14.54 -0.26 13.23
C ALA A 215 -13.43 0.67 13.75
N THR A 216 -13.23 1.83 13.13
CA THR A 216 -12.24 2.82 13.55
C THR A 216 -12.51 3.32 14.98
N ARG A 217 -13.76 3.63 15.33
CA ARG A 217 -14.13 4.03 16.68
C ARG A 217 -13.96 2.90 17.71
N GLY A 218 -14.32 1.67 17.35
CA GLY A 218 -14.13 0.49 18.21
C GLY A 218 -12.64 0.28 18.50
N ARG A 219 -11.79 0.38 17.49
CA ARG A 219 -10.34 0.29 17.68
C ARG A 219 -9.80 1.41 18.57
N ARG A 220 -10.26 2.64 18.40
CA ARG A 220 -9.86 3.79 19.26
C ARG A 220 -10.30 3.65 20.71
N ARG A 221 -11.38 2.94 20.97
CA ARG A 221 -11.87 2.64 22.33
C ARG A 221 -11.22 1.40 22.94
N GLY A 222 -10.41 0.66 22.17
CA GLY A 222 -9.80 -0.60 22.60
C GLY A 222 -10.77 -1.79 22.66
N THR A 223 -11.95 -1.67 22.04
CA THR A 223 -12.95 -2.76 21.95
C THR A 223 -12.71 -3.68 20.77
N LEU A 224 -11.82 -3.32 19.85
CA LEU A 224 -11.39 -4.10 18.70
C LEU A 224 -9.88 -4.11 18.61
N THR A 225 -9.30 -5.19 18.05
CA THR A 225 -7.89 -5.27 17.67
C THR A 225 -7.70 -4.87 16.19
N ASP A 226 -6.46 -4.68 15.74
CA ASP A 226 -6.16 -4.37 14.34
C ASP A 226 -6.61 -5.51 13.41
N GLU A 227 -6.43 -6.77 13.83
CA GLU A 227 -6.75 -7.98 13.08
C GLU A 227 -8.25 -8.21 12.88
N GLN A 228 -9.09 -7.66 13.74
CA GLN A 228 -10.56 -7.78 13.63
C GLN A 228 -11.18 -6.80 12.62
N LEU A 229 -10.42 -5.77 12.18
CA LEU A 229 -10.98 -4.76 11.29
C LEU A 229 -11.33 -5.29 9.89
N PRO A 230 -10.55 -6.18 9.24
CA PRO A 230 -10.89 -6.71 7.92
C PRO A 230 -12.23 -7.44 7.87
N GLU A 231 -12.64 -8.09 8.95
CA GLU A 231 -13.93 -8.79 9.05
C GLU A 231 -15.13 -7.81 9.04
N LEU A 232 -14.89 -6.58 9.47
CA LEU A 232 -15.90 -5.52 9.57
C LEU A 232 -15.87 -4.55 8.39
N VAL A 233 -14.70 -4.40 7.76
CA VAL A 233 -14.48 -3.42 6.69
C VAL A 233 -14.05 -4.14 5.42
N HIS A 234 -15.03 -4.43 4.56
CA HIS A 234 -14.76 -5.00 3.26
C HIS A 234 -14.53 -3.88 2.24
N MET A 235 -13.34 -3.86 1.63
CA MET A 235 -13.05 -2.98 0.51
C MET A 235 -13.50 -3.67 -0.79
N VAL A 236 -14.01 -2.87 -1.73
CA VAL A 236 -14.47 -3.34 -3.04
C VAL A 236 -13.87 -2.49 -4.15
N LEU A 237 -13.51 -3.13 -5.27
CA LEU A 237 -13.10 -2.43 -6.49
C LEU A 237 -14.31 -1.76 -7.15
N GLU A 238 -14.08 -0.58 -7.72
CA GLU A 238 -14.99 0.10 -8.62
C GLU A 238 -14.34 0.15 -9.99
N GLN A 239 -14.88 -0.62 -10.92
CA GLN A 239 -14.35 -0.70 -12.30
C GLN A 239 -14.69 0.54 -13.12
N GLU A 240 -15.74 1.27 -12.75
CA GLU A 240 -16.21 2.47 -13.44
C GLU A 240 -16.22 3.67 -12.50
N GLY A 241 -15.83 4.83 -13.00
CA GLY A 241 -15.90 6.09 -12.28
C GLY A 241 -14.54 6.67 -11.86
N SER A 242 -14.55 7.94 -11.49
CA SER A 242 -13.35 8.63 -11.00
C SER A 242 -13.12 8.31 -9.52
N PRO A 243 -11.89 7.97 -9.09
CA PRO A 243 -11.61 7.62 -7.70
C PRO A 243 -11.84 8.80 -6.76
N ALA A 244 -12.81 8.65 -5.86
CA ALA A 244 -13.15 9.70 -4.89
C ALA A 244 -12.07 9.82 -3.79
N VAL A 245 -11.49 8.70 -3.33
CA VAL A 245 -10.55 8.68 -2.19
C VAL A 245 -9.28 7.90 -2.51
N THR A 246 -9.39 6.61 -2.76
CA THR A 246 -8.25 5.71 -3.00
C THR A 246 -8.34 5.07 -4.37
N TYR A 247 -7.20 4.77 -4.94
CA TYR A 247 -7.12 4.08 -6.22
C TYR A 247 -5.90 3.17 -6.30
N LEU A 248 -6.06 2.15 -7.10
CA LEU A 248 -5.04 1.26 -7.61
C LEU A 248 -4.75 1.63 -9.07
N GLY A 249 -3.59 1.27 -9.54
CA GLY A 249 -3.26 1.43 -10.95
C GLY A 249 -2.06 0.59 -11.33
N TYR A 250 -1.88 0.39 -12.63
CA TYR A 250 -0.66 -0.21 -13.13
C TYR A 250 -0.10 0.52 -14.34
N ALA A 251 1.19 0.36 -14.52
CA ALA A 251 1.95 0.87 -15.65
C ALA A 251 2.93 -0.20 -16.14
N VAL A 252 3.35 -0.10 -17.39
CA VAL A 252 4.33 -1.01 -18.00
C VAL A 252 5.60 -0.23 -18.32
N ARG A 253 6.77 -0.78 -17.95
CA ARG A 253 8.05 -0.18 -18.30
C ARG A 253 8.24 -0.19 -19.82
N ARG A 254 8.60 0.96 -20.37
CA ARG A 254 8.96 1.07 -21.79
C ARG A 254 10.24 0.28 -22.08
N ALA A 255 10.35 -0.19 -23.34
CA ALA A 255 11.55 -0.86 -23.83
C ALA A 255 12.78 0.05 -23.82
#